data_f801d407116194ce4291e46814dfc964
#
_entry.id   f801d407116194ce4291e46814dfc964
#
_cell.length_a   1.000
_cell.length_b   1.000
_cell.length_c   1.000
_cell.angle_alpha   90.00
_cell.angle_beta   90.00
_cell.angle_gamma   90.00
#
_symmetry.space_group_name_H-M   'P 1'
#
loop_
_entity.id
_entity.type
_entity.pdbx_description
1 polymer ?
#
loop_
_entity_poly.entity_id
_entity_poly.type
_entity_poly.pdbx_seq_one_letter_code
_entity_poly.pdbx_strand_id
1 'polypeptide(L)'
;WRSIASHHVPKVMHRDDFTPVSGHSLMRTKFDEIGMHMEEKMGHPFFCCDAVLDTYSRQIAIYSGYAAVMMPESWKLANKRTYVPFAEEKYDVMVFGMPQNFHYGDGMGTNPIQMMQALSAQVIRHKRVMKDNCVIICSSICNGYFHDERWPYLRELYEMFQHDHMNTLADMNRYGEYFA
;
A
#
# COMPACT_ATOMS: atom_id res chain seq x y z
N TRP A 1 14.82 3.51 5.89
CA TRP A 1 13.66 3.82 6.74
C TRP A 1 13.18 5.27 6.58
N ARG A 2 14.05 6.28 6.78
CA ARG A 2 13.64 7.69 6.65
C ARG A 2 13.06 8.02 5.27
N SER A 3 13.63 7.49 4.21
CA SER A 3 13.15 7.70 2.84
C SER A 3 11.76 7.10 2.64
N ILE A 4 11.53 5.86 3.11
CA ILE A 4 10.22 5.20 3.01
C ILE A 4 9.19 5.93 3.88
N ALA A 5 9.51 6.25 5.13
CA ALA A 5 8.61 6.92 6.05
C ALA A 5 8.17 8.31 5.52
N SER A 6 9.08 9.06 4.89
CA SER A 6 8.77 10.38 4.33
C SER A 6 7.73 10.37 3.20
N HIS A 7 7.45 9.20 2.61
CA HIS A 7 6.45 9.04 1.54
C HIS A 7 5.07 8.62 2.07
N HIS A 8 4.98 8.21 3.34
CA HIS A 8 3.73 7.78 3.99
C HIS A 8 3.09 8.92 4.78
N VAL A 9 3.27 10.15 4.36
CA VAL A 9 2.66 11.32 4.97
C VAL A 9 1.39 11.74 4.24
N PRO A 10 0.42 12.39 4.89
CA PRO A 10 -0.85 12.78 4.26
C PRO A 10 -0.68 13.55 2.96
N LYS A 11 0.29 14.45 2.86
CA LYS A 11 0.60 15.21 1.64
C LYS A 11 0.85 14.33 0.42
N VAL A 12 1.40 13.13 0.61
CA VAL A 12 1.70 12.18 -0.48
C VAL A 12 0.58 11.18 -0.68
N MET A 13 0.01 10.67 0.43
CA MET A 13 -0.94 9.55 0.41
C MET A 13 -2.38 9.95 0.09
N HIS A 14 -2.77 11.20 0.39
CA HIS A 14 -4.14 11.67 0.24
C HIS A 14 -4.41 12.46 -1.05
N ARG A 15 -3.51 12.40 -2.00
CA ARG A 15 -3.71 13.04 -3.30
C ARG A 15 -4.66 12.22 -4.16
N ASP A 16 -5.48 12.92 -4.94
CA ASP A 16 -6.43 12.28 -5.88
C ASP A 16 -5.71 11.54 -7.02
N ASP A 17 -4.47 11.89 -7.31
CA ASP A 17 -3.61 11.24 -8.29
C ASP A 17 -2.84 10.04 -7.74
N PHE A 18 -3.10 9.64 -6.49
CA PHE A 18 -2.58 8.39 -5.94
C PHE A 18 -3.24 7.19 -6.64
N THR A 19 -2.76 6.91 -7.82
CA THR A 19 -3.12 5.70 -8.55
C THR A 19 -1.86 4.82 -8.65
N PRO A 20 -1.85 3.66 -8.02
CA PRO A 20 -0.75 2.71 -8.17
C PRO A 20 -0.56 2.26 -9.63
N VAL A 21 -1.53 2.57 -10.45
CA VAL A 21 -1.76 2.16 -11.82
C VAL A 21 -0.96 2.93 -12.85
N SER A 22 -0.82 4.23 -12.65
CA SER A 22 -0.32 5.08 -13.73
C SER A 22 1.21 5.17 -13.81
N GLY A 23 1.92 4.66 -12.81
CA GLY A 23 3.36 4.91 -12.67
C GLY A 23 3.72 6.38 -12.40
N HIS A 24 2.72 7.24 -12.24
CA HIS A 24 2.88 8.70 -12.11
C HIS A 24 2.41 9.24 -10.74
N SER A 25 2.25 8.38 -9.74
CA SER A 25 1.97 8.84 -8.39
C SER A 25 3.15 9.62 -7.82
N LEU A 26 2.88 10.58 -6.93
CA LEU A 26 3.95 11.34 -6.28
C LEU A 26 4.92 10.41 -5.52
N MET A 27 4.42 9.33 -4.93
CA MET A 27 5.24 8.31 -4.30
C MET A 27 6.22 7.68 -5.30
N ARG A 28 5.73 7.31 -6.49
CA ARG A 28 6.59 6.75 -7.54
C ARG A 28 7.65 7.74 -7.99
N THR A 29 7.29 8.98 -8.22
CA THR A 29 8.24 10.04 -8.59
C THR A 29 9.37 10.15 -7.56
N LYS A 30 9.02 10.08 -6.26
CA LYS A 30 10.04 10.15 -5.20
C LYS A 30 10.95 8.92 -5.16
N PHE A 31 10.44 7.74 -5.44
CA PHE A 31 11.28 6.55 -5.56
C PHE A 31 12.21 6.63 -6.77
N ASP A 32 11.74 7.14 -7.89
CA ASP A 32 12.56 7.34 -9.09
C ASP A 32 13.67 8.37 -8.83
N GLU A 33 13.38 9.50 -8.18
CA GLU A 33 14.38 10.49 -7.75
C GLU A 33 15.48 9.85 -6.88
N ILE A 34 15.10 9.00 -5.92
CA ILE A 34 16.05 8.29 -5.06
C ILE A 34 16.90 7.32 -5.88
N GLY A 35 16.27 6.54 -6.77
CA GLY A 35 16.96 5.60 -7.64
C GLY A 35 17.99 6.30 -8.54
N MET A 36 17.59 7.38 -9.19
CA MET A 36 18.50 8.19 -10.03
C MET A 36 19.66 8.77 -9.23
N HIS A 37 19.41 9.25 -8.01
CA HIS A 37 20.48 9.75 -7.15
C HIS A 37 21.47 8.63 -6.76
N MET A 38 20.97 7.42 -6.50
CA MET A 38 21.84 6.28 -6.21
C MET A 38 22.70 5.93 -7.43
N GLU A 39 22.13 5.88 -8.63
CA GLU A 39 22.86 5.63 -9.88
C GLU A 39 23.95 6.68 -10.12
N GLU A 40 23.63 7.94 -9.89
CA GLU A 40 24.61 9.05 -9.97
C GLU A 40 25.79 8.83 -9.00
N LYS A 41 25.52 8.46 -7.75
CA LYS A 41 26.57 8.20 -6.74
C LYS A 41 27.40 6.97 -7.03
N MET A 42 26.80 5.95 -7.64
CA MET A 42 27.51 4.73 -8.04
C MET A 42 28.32 4.90 -9.33
N GLY A 43 27.97 5.91 -10.15
CA GLY A 43 28.58 6.14 -11.45
C GLY A 43 28.15 5.13 -12.54
N HIS A 44 27.11 4.34 -12.29
CA HIS A 44 26.52 3.43 -13.27
C HIS A 44 25.04 3.16 -12.97
N PRO A 45 24.23 2.83 -14.00
CA PRO A 45 22.82 2.49 -13.80
C PRO A 45 22.63 1.12 -13.13
N PHE A 46 21.46 0.95 -12.49
CA PHE A 46 21.05 -0.33 -11.96
C PHE A 46 20.75 -1.33 -13.08
N PHE A 47 21.39 -2.48 -12.99
CA PHE A 47 20.97 -3.66 -13.75
C PHE A 47 19.98 -4.45 -12.87
N CYS A 48 18.75 -4.58 -13.35
CA CYS A 48 17.65 -5.18 -12.60
C CYS A 48 17.19 -6.47 -13.27
N CYS A 49 16.59 -7.32 -12.45
CA CYS A 49 15.83 -8.47 -12.88
C CYS A 49 14.43 -8.37 -12.25
N ASP A 50 13.40 -8.35 -13.08
CA ASP A 50 12.00 -8.19 -12.67
C ASP A 50 11.20 -9.40 -13.13
N ALA A 51 10.29 -9.86 -12.27
CA ALA A 51 9.42 -11.00 -12.55
C ALA A 51 7.94 -10.59 -12.50
N VAL A 52 7.21 -10.91 -13.53
CA VAL A 52 5.75 -10.82 -13.52
C VAL A 52 5.17 -12.15 -13.04
N LEU A 53 4.35 -12.10 -12.00
CA LEU A 53 3.78 -13.27 -11.35
C LEU A 53 2.29 -13.41 -11.64
N ASP A 54 1.78 -14.64 -11.65
CA ASP A 54 0.34 -14.92 -11.64
C ASP A 54 -0.25 -14.88 -10.22
N THR A 55 -1.55 -15.16 -10.10
CA THR A 55 -2.25 -15.16 -8.80
C THR A 55 -1.80 -16.28 -7.86
N TYR A 56 -1.07 -17.27 -8.35
CA TYR A 56 -0.48 -18.36 -7.57
C TYR A 56 1.02 -18.15 -7.30
N SER A 57 1.51 -16.92 -7.51
CA SER A 57 2.94 -16.56 -7.37
C SER A 57 3.88 -17.32 -8.31
N ARG A 58 3.38 -17.85 -9.43
CA ARG A 58 4.21 -18.47 -10.45
C ARG A 58 4.73 -17.41 -11.40
N GLN A 59 5.98 -17.52 -11.81
CA GLN A 59 6.59 -16.62 -12.77
C GLN A 59 6.02 -16.88 -14.18
N ILE A 60 5.40 -15.86 -14.76
CA ILE A 60 4.89 -15.91 -16.14
C ILE A 60 5.82 -15.20 -17.13
N ALA A 61 6.65 -14.30 -16.65
CA ALA A 61 7.71 -13.68 -17.43
C ALA A 61 8.82 -13.16 -16.52
N ILE A 62 10.04 -13.14 -17.04
CA ILE A 62 11.21 -12.52 -16.41
C ILE A 62 11.80 -11.53 -17.40
N TYR A 63 12.10 -10.34 -16.92
CA TYR A 63 12.75 -9.27 -17.67
C TYR A 63 14.06 -8.91 -16.98
N SER A 64 15.11 -8.68 -17.74
CA SER A 64 16.38 -8.23 -17.20
C SER A 64 16.99 -7.13 -18.08
N GLY A 65 17.67 -6.22 -17.45
CA GLY A 65 18.28 -5.09 -18.13
C GLY A 65 18.47 -3.87 -17.22
N TYR A 66 18.89 -2.78 -17.80
CA TYR A 66 18.92 -1.52 -17.08
C TYR A 66 17.52 -1.04 -16.75
N ALA A 67 17.31 -0.59 -15.50
CA ALA A 67 15.99 -0.28 -14.95
C ALA A 67 15.15 0.62 -15.88
N ALA A 68 15.71 1.70 -16.38
CA ALA A 68 15.02 2.65 -17.24
C ALA A 68 14.48 2.03 -18.55
N VAL A 69 15.11 1.00 -19.07
CA VAL A 69 14.72 0.33 -20.32
C VAL A 69 13.82 -0.88 -20.05
N MET A 70 14.16 -1.67 -19.04
CA MET A 70 13.50 -2.94 -18.75
C MET A 70 12.12 -2.74 -18.09
N MET A 71 12.01 -1.80 -17.15
CA MET A 71 10.78 -1.62 -16.38
C MET A 71 9.56 -1.25 -17.23
N PRO A 72 9.63 -0.36 -18.23
CA PRO A 72 8.48 -0.10 -19.11
C PRO A 72 8.00 -1.36 -19.85
N GLU A 73 8.90 -2.28 -20.18
CA GLU A 73 8.53 -3.52 -20.86
C GLU A 73 7.86 -4.52 -19.92
N SER A 74 8.41 -4.70 -18.71
CA SER A 74 7.78 -5.58 -17.70
C SER A 74 6.40 -5.06 -17.30
N TRP A 75 6.21 -3.75 -17.23
CA TRP A 75 4.93 -3.13 -16.86
C TRP A 75 3.83 -3.34 -17.90
N LYS A 76 4.14 -3.46 -19.18
CA LYS A 76 3.13 -3.78 -20.20
C LYS A 76 2.39 -5.07 -19.86
N LEU A 77 3.14 -6.12 -19.49
CA LEU A 77 2.56 -7.38 -19.08
C LEU A 77 1.92 -7.32 -17.69
N ALA A 78 2.60 -6.69 -16.73
CA ALA A 78 2.10 -6.54 -15.37
C ALA A 78 0.76 -5.77 -15.34
N ASN A 79 0.64 -4.69 -16.10
CA ASN A 79 -0.59 -3.92 -16.23
C ASN A 79 -1.71 -4.75 -16.86
N LYS A 80 -1.44 -5.44 -17.95
CA LYS A 80 -2.41 -6.30 -18.62
C LYS A 80 -2.94 -7.39 -17.69
N ARG A 81 -2.10 -7.90 -16.80
CA ARG A 81 -2.46 -8.90 -15.81
C ARG A 81 -3.23 -8.31 -14.62
N THR A 82 -2.87 -7.12 -14.19
CA THR A 82 -3.34 -6.53 -12.92
C THR A 82 -4.67 -5.82 -13.06
N TYR A 83 -4.92 -5.20 -14.22
CA TYR A 83 -6.12 -4.41 -14.39
C TYR A 83 -7.29 -5.23 -14.88
N VAL A 84 -8.34 -5.24 -14.05
CA VAL A 84 -9.64 -5.78 -14.39
C VAL A 84 -10.54 -4.61 -14.77
N PRO A 85 -11.17 -4.61 -15.95
CA PRO A 85 -12.17 -3.60 -16.28
C PRO A 85 -13.38 -3.77 -15.36
N PHE A 86 -13.78 -2.68 -14.71
CA PHE A 86 -15.03 -2.63 -13.96
C PHE A 86 -16.17 -2.17 -14.88
N ALA A 87 -17.40 -2.48 -14.48
CA ALA A 87 -18.59 -1.91 -15.11
C ALA A 87 -18.57 -0.38 -14.99
N GLU A 88 -19.22 0.30 -15.94
CA GLU A 88 -19.33 1.78 -15.91
C GLU A 88 -20.15 2.26 -14.71
N GLU A 89 -21.09 1.45 -14.23
CA GLU A 89 -21.90 1.74 -13.08
C GLU A 89 -21.13 1.54 -11.77
N LYS A 90 -21.31 2.48 -10.86
CA LYS A 90 -20.73 2.39 -9.52
C LYS A 90 -21.50 1.40 -8.66
N TYR A 91 -20.78 0.75 -7.75
CA TYR A 91 -21.31 -0.28 -6.86
C TYR A 91 -21.86 0.31 -5.55
N ASP A 92 -22.96 -0.27 -5.08
CA ASP A 92 -23.57 0.03 -3.77
C ASP A 92 -22.88 -0.73 -2.64
N VAL A 93 -22.29 -1.88 -2.94
CA VAL A 93 -21.64 -2.76 -1.97
C VAL A 93 -20.31 -3.25 -2.52
N MET A 94 -19.28 -3.16 -1.71
CA MET A 94 -17.97 -3.74 -1.98
C MET A 94 -17.59 -4.72 -0.88
N VAL A 95 -17.16 -5.91 -1.27
CA VAL A 95 -16.75 -6.97 -0.33
C VAL A 95 -15.25 -7.21 -0.50
N PHE A 96 -14.50 -7.08 0.60
CA PHE A 96 -13.08 -7.35 0.62
C PHE A 96 -12.77 -8.53 1.54
N GLY A 97 -12.12 -9.56 1.00
CA GLY A 97 -11.54 -10.64 1.79
C GLY A 97 -10.19 -10.22 2.36
N MET A 98 -10.02 -10.39 3.67
CA MET A 98 -8.79 -10.07 4.36
C MET A 98 -8.23 -11.33 5.02
N PRO A 99 -7.23 -11.98 4.41
CA PRO A 99 -6.65 -13.19 4.97
C PRO A 99 -5.87 -12.89 6.26
N GLN A 100 -5.75 -13.90 7.11
CA GLN A 100 -5.00 -13.81 8.37
C GLN A 100 -3.54 -13.40 8.14
N ASN A 101 -2.92 -13.96 7.11
CA ASN A 101 -1.54 -13.69 6.73
C ASN A 101 -1.54 -12.80 5.50
N PHE A 102 -1.64 -11.50 5.71
CA PHE A 102 -1.63 -10.51 4.65
C PHE A 102 -0.33 -9.72 4.69
N HIS A 103 0.21 -9.29 3.57
CA HIS A 103 1.41 -8.49 3.31
C HIS A 103 2.55 -8.56 4.35
N TYR A 104 2.29 -8.26 5.59
CA TYR A 104 3.32 -8.12 6.63
C TYR A 104 3.41 -9.34 7.56
N GLY A 105 2.83 -10.44 7.16
CA GLY A 105 2.94 -11.73 7.86
C GLY A 105 1.77 -12.04 8.79
N ASP A 106 2.03 -12.93 9.73
CA ASP A 106 1.01 -13.47 10.63
C ASP A 106 0.35 -12.38 11.48
N GLY A 107 -0.94 -12.50 11.65
CA GLY A 107 -1.72 -11.66 12.54
C GLY A 107 -2.22 -10.35 11.94
N MET A 108 -1.91 -10.03 10.67
CA MET A 108 -2.37 -8.78 10.07
C MET A 108 -3.89 -8.66 9.97
N GLY A 109 -4.60 -9.77 9.77
CA GLY A 109 -6.07 -9.81 9.72
C GLY A 109 -6.75 -9.94 11.08
N THR A 110 -6.01 -9.95 12.18
CA THR A 110 -6.54 -10.26 13.51
C THR A 110 -6.86 -9.03 14.36
N ASN A 111 -6.13 -7.94 14.15
CA ASN A 111 -6.34 -6.71 14.92
C ASN A 111 -6.90 -5.57 14.04
N PRO A 112 -7.66 -4.64 14.64
CA PRO A 112 -8.36 -3.60 13.90
C PRO A 112 -7.42 -2.60 13.20
N ILE A 113 -6.25 -2.30 13.75
CA ILE A 113 -5.32 -1.33 13.17
C ILE A 113 -4.78 -1.85 11.83
N GLN A 114 -4.22 -3.05 11.83
CA GLN A 114 -3.66 -3.65 10.61
C GLN A 114 -4.74 -3.98 9.58
N MET A 115 -5.90 -4.45 10.04
CA MET A 115 -7.05 -4.69 9.18
C MET A 115 -7.50 -3.40 8.50
N MET A 116 -7.63 -2.31 9.24
CA MET A 116 -8.03 -1.01 8.69
C MET A 116 -6.96 -0.44 7.75
N GLN A 117 -5.69 -0.62 8.02
CA GLN A 117 -4.61 -0.22 7.11
C GLN A 117 -4.75 -0.91 5.75
N ALA A 118 -4.95 -2.22 5.75
CA ALA A 118 -5.10 -2.98 4.52
C ALA A 118 -6.39 -2.63 3.78
N LEU A 119 -7.50 -2.50 4.50
CA LEU A 119 -8.80 -2.12 3.94
C LEU A 119 -8.76 -0.71 3.34
N SER A 120 -8.15 0.25 4.01
CA SER A 120 -8.02 1.63 3.53
C SER A 120 -7.31 1.70 2.18
N ALA A 121 -6.27 0.91 1.98
CA ALA A 121 -5.58 0.83 0.69
C ALA A 121 -6.51 0.32 -0.43
N GLN A 122 -7.38 -0.65 -0.13
CA GLN A 122 -8.36 -1.15 -1.10
C GLN A 122 -9.45 -0.11 -1.39
N VAL A 123 -9.95 0.57 -0.38
CA VAL A 123 -10.95 1.63 -0.54
C VAL A 123 -10.42 2.76 -1.43
N ILE A 124 -9.20 3.23 -1.17
CA ILE A 124 -8.57 4.28 -1.98
C ILE A 124 -8.45 3.84 -3.45
N ARG A 125 -8.00 2.61 -3.70
CA ARG A 125 -7.83 2.07 -5.05
C ARG A 125 -9.15 1.95 -5.82
N HIS A 126 -10.24 1.66 -5.12
CA HIS A 126 -11.54 1.38 -5.73
C HIS A 126 -12.55 2.53 -5.60
N LYS A 127 -12.14 3.67 -5.04
CA LYS A 127 -13.01 4.85 -4.84
C LYS A 127 -13.80 5.24 -6.10
N ARG A 128 -13.20 5.14 -7.27
CA ARG A 128 -13.83 5.52 -8.54
C ARG A 128 -15.05 4.67 -8.92
N VAL A 129 -15.10 3.43 -8.43
CA VAL A 129 -16.18 2.48 -8.73
C VAL A 129 -17.17 2.32 -7.58
N MET A 130 -17.03 3.09 -6.51
CA MET A 130 -17.93 3.10 -5.37
C MET A 130 -18.90 4.29 -5.48
N LYS A 131 -20.16 4.08 -5.11
CA LYS A 131 -21.09 5.17 -4.83
C LYS A 131 -20.72 5.86 -3.52
N ASP A 132 -21.17 7.09 -3.33
CA ASP A 132 -20.84 7.87 -2.12
C ASP A 132 -21.31 7.19 -0.82
N ASN A 133 -22.42 6.44 -0.87
CA ASN A 133 -22.98 5.68 0.25
C ASN A 133 -22.68 4.16 0.13
N CYS A 134 -21.59 3.79 -0.54
CA CYS A 134 -21.23 2.39 -0.71
C CYS A 134 -20.99 1.70 0.63
N VAL A 135 -21.64 0.56 0.83
CA VAL A 135 -21.39 -0.30 2.00
C VAL A 135 -20.14 -1.11 1.76
N ILE A 136 -19.22 -1.06 2.68
CA ILE A 136 -17.96 -1.81 2.64
C ILE A 136 -18.05 -2.97 3.62
N ILE A 137 -17.95 -4.18 3.13
CA ILE A 137 -17.92 -5.40 3.92
C ILE A 137 -16.50 -5.94 3.88
N CYS A 138 -15.83 -6.00 5.03
CA CYS A 138 -14.53 -6.63 5.18
C CYS A 138 -14.69 -7.99 5.85
N SER A 139 -14.48 -9.05 5.08
CA SER A 139 -14.43 -10.41 5.62
C SER A 139 -13.05 -10.67 6.20
N SER A 140 -12.93 -10.57 7.51
CA SER A 140 -11.69 -10.74 8.26
C SER A 140 -11.95 -11.48 9.57
N ILE A 141 -10.94 -12.13 10.11
CA ILE A 141 -11.00 -12.75 11.45
C ILE A 141 -11.18 -11.67 12.50
N CYS A 142 -10.45 -10.60 12.45
CA CYS A 142 -10.47 -9.40 13.30
C CYS A 142 -10.97 -9.67 14.74
N ASN A 143 -10.38 -10.66 15.40
CA ASN A 143 -10.75 -11.10 16.75
C ASN A 143 -10.09 -10.26 17.86
N GLY A 144 -9.41 -9.19 17.52
CA GLY A 144 -8.71 -8.30 18.45
C GLY A 144 -7.35 -8.79 18.92
N TYR A 145 -6.81 -9.84 18.30
CA TYR A 145 -5.48 -10.34 18.67
C TYR A 145 -4.39 -9.41 18.13
N PHE A 146 -3.52 -8.95 19.01
CA PHE A 146 -2.30 -8.21 18.69
C PHE A 146 -1.08 -9.11 18.89
N HIS A 147 -0.26 -9.21 17.87
CA HIS A 147 0.98 -9.98 17.92
C HIS A 147 2.10 -9.08 18.49
N ASP A 148 2.21 -9.04 19.82
CA ASP A 148 3.05 -8.08 20.54
C ASP A 148 4.57 -8.24 20.23
N GLU A 149 5.03 -9.46 19.91
CA GLU A 149 6.43 -9.68 19.51
C GLU A 149 6.78 -9.06 18.14
N ARG A 150 5.83 -9.08 17.19
CA ARG A 150 6.04 -8.52 15.84
C ARG A 150 5.68 -7.05 15.75
N TRP A 151 4.68 -6.64 16.50
CA TRP A 151 4.07 -5.32 16.43
C TRP A 151 3.87 -4.74 17.84
N PRO A 152 4.97 -4.50 18.59
CA PRO A 152 4.90 -4.23 20.03
C PRO A 152 4.09 -2.98 20.40
N TYR A 153 3.97 -2.01 19.50
CA TYR A 153 3.28 -0.76 19.79
C TYR A 153 1.81 -0.71 19.33
N LEU A 154 1.33 -1.71 18.59
CA LEU A 154 -0.02 -1.61 18.00
C LEU A 154 -1.12 -1.70 19.05
N ARG A 155 -0.95 -2.53 20.08
CA ARG A 155 -1.90 -2.63 21.21
C ARG A 155 -1.98 -1.30 21.94
N GLU A 156 -0.85 -0.73 22.28
CA GLU A 156 -0.75 0.56 22.96
C GLU A 156 -1.38 1.68 22.15
N LEU A 157 -1.09 1.75 20.85
CA LEU A 157 -1.74 2.68 19.94
C LEU A 157 -3.26 2.52 19.92
N TYR A 158 -3.75 1.28 19.88
CA TYR A 158 -5.17 1.01 19.91
C TYR A 158 -5.81 1.49 21.20
N GLU A 159 -5.21 1.20 22.35
CA GLU A 159 -5.70 1.64 23.66
C GLU A 159 -5.71 3.16 23.81
N MET A 160 -4.72 3.85 23.24
CA MET A 160 -4.67 5.31 23.26
C MET A 160 -5.77 5.95 22.40
N PHE A 161 -6.07 5.37 21.22
CA PHE A 161 -6.93 6.01 20.22
C PHE A 161 -8.33 5.43 20.12
N GLN A 162 -8.66 4.35 20.84
CA GLN A 162 -9.97 3.69 20.73
C GLN A 162 -11.16 4.57 21.11
N HIS A 163 -10.93 5.63 21.89
CA HIS A 163 -11.97 6.54 22.38
C HIS A 163 -11.91 7.93 21.73
N ASP A 164 -10.99 8.14 20.82
CA ASP A 164 -10.79 9.42 20.17
C ASP A 164 -10.90 9.28 18.65
N HIS A 165 -11.32 10.35 17.99
CA HIS A 165 -11.30 10.40 16.54
C HIS A 165 -9.87 10.65 16.08
N MET A 166 -9.28 9.67 15.41
CA MET A 166 -7.94 9.81 14.87
C MET A 166 -7.85 10.99 13.91
N ASN A 167 -7.08 11.97 14.31
CA ASN A 167 -6.66 13.07 13.45
C ASN A 167 -5.16 12.97 13.22
N THR A 168 -4.77 12.38 12.10
CA THR A 168 -3.37 12.03 11.81
C THR A 168 -2.37 13.16 12.05
N LEU A 169 -2.70 14.39 11.67
CA LEU A 169 -1.78 15.53 11.85
C LEU A 169 -1.70 16.00 13.31
N ALA A 170 -2.85 16.08 13.98
CA ALA A 170 -2.89 16.46 15.39
C ALA A 170 -2.20 15.39 16.26
N ASP A 171 -2.43 14.14 15.95
CA ASP A 171 -1.86 13.00 16.67
C ASP A 171 -0.35 12.90 16.46
N MET A 172 0.14 13.12 15.25
CA MET A 172 1.57 13.19 14.97
C MET A 172 2.24 14.33 15.75
N ASN A 173 1.60 15.48 15.87
CA ASN A 173 2.12 16.59 16.64
C ASN A 173 2.07 16.32 18.16
N ARG A 174 1.01 15.66 18.62
CA ARG A 174 0.80 15.39 20.06
C ARG A 174 1.66 14.26 20.58
N TYR A 175 1.84 13.20 19.78
CA TYR A 175 2.46 11.95 20.21
C TYR A 175 3.76 11.63 19.46
N GLY A 176 4.18 12.47 18.52
CA GLY A 176 5.35 12.20 17.68
C GLY A 176 6.63 11.95 18.46
N GLU A 177 6.83 12.66 19.57
CA GLU A 177 7.99 12.45 20.44
C GLU A 177 7.92 11.15 21.24
N TYR A 178 6.71 10.69 21.55
CA TYR A 178 6.50 9.43 22.27
C TYR A 178 6.86 8.21 21.44
N PHE A 179 6.66 8.28 20.11
CA PHE A 179 6.95 7.19 19.17
C PHE A 179 8.24 7.40 18.35
N ALA A 180 9.03 8.43 18.64
CA ALA A 180 10.30 8.71 17.96
C ALA A 180 11.43 7.87 18.51
#